data_cf3ac6850d0d28a04d2b9f19f5bd3cd5
#
_entry.id   cf3ac6850d0d28a04d2b9f19f5bd3cd5
#
_cell.length_a   1.000
_cell.length_b   1.000
_cell.length_c   1.000
_cell.angle_alpha   90.00
_cell.angle_beta   90.00
_cell.angle_gamma   90.00
#
_symmetry.space_group_name_H-M   'P 1'
#
loop_
_entity.id
_entity.type
_entity.pdbx_description
1 polymer ?
#
loop_
_entity_poly.entity_id
_entity_poly.type
_entity_poly.pdbx_seq_one_letter_code
_entity_poly.pdbx_strand_id
1 'polypeptide(L)'
;MKLLKRTGILILALIVALLAGCGGNAAKPSDPDATEDPYKGYSEWRSARSAGAEAQETSKVIEDYTLMEGTAESFKVAYYFANNMIVPRDRRIEIWGTADEDQNGKVVAAEFKGLKGSGVIENGEFCFALQGTLPASKEKGNSLIVRGAAGTEKEFTDVLVGDIWIVSGQSNADLTFSGTVPKSTLDIKNLYGDYLKNATAEDDIRIMQQINWNLLGTKDGVKRMATPQTDVGKTTKWQIAERKRGNASGTAAFSMLGYFFAKELYTLNPEVPIGMVMGACGGAPLSLLASPTALEKFPKSLRYKSLTLNGTNIPAGGIYNAFMAPLEHVGIAGVIFYQGESDCMESKDYCDALKAMVEDYRVRFGSDLLFLNVQLTSYGYESGGVNLDGVWNYVPDMRFAEAEVKIDGSIRGYEVIPSIDVGWKEGDADGAHPYYKLELGQRGAQMAAAILYGIGNMEDAGFPIPARVLHNNDEIIVLYDYAGGGLKTLNGADVQGFEVKLNGAWQPAQAVIDGNKITVAASGAEGIRYASSLRYTSTDTANLCSGTGNIAVPFSVEFN
;
A
#
# COMPACT_ATOMS: atom_id res chain seq x y z
N MET A 1 -20.01 -36.83 43.34
CA MET A 1 -18.79 -37.02 44.15
C MET A 1 -17.59 -36.69 43.29
N LYS A 2 -17.11 -35.53 43.55
CA LYS A 2 -15.72 -35.04 43.62
C LYS A 2 -14.81 -35.22 42.39
N LEU A 3 -14.33 -34.06 41.99
CA LEU A 3 -13.10 -33.67 41.28
C LEU A 3 -13.20 -33.64 39.77
N LEU A 4 -13.41 -32.41 39.28
CA LEU A 4 -12.64 -31.76 38.21
C LEU A 4 -13.10 -30.32 38.13
N LYS A 5 -12.60 -29.50 39.05
CA LYS A 5 -12.53 -28.04 38.97
C LYS A 5 -11.04 -27.70 39.09
N ARG A 6 -10.50 -27.12 38.02
CA ARG A 6 -9.37 -26.18 37.95
C ARG A 6 -8.60 -26.36 36.65
N THR A 7 -9.01 -25.64 35.66
CA THR A 7 -8.17 -25.02 34.62
C THR A 7 -9.12 -24.32 33.66
N GLY A 8 -9.41 -23.07 33.93
CA GLY A 8 -10.37 -22.29 33.15
C GLY A 8 -10.51 -20.87 33.65
N ILE A 9 -9.44 -20.26 34.12
CA ILE A 9 -9.41 -18.84 34.48
C ILE A 9 -7.99 -18.34 34.21
N LEU A 10 -7.68 -17.96 32.98
CA LEU A 10 -6.59 -17.04 32.63
C LEU A 10 -6.62 -16.58 31.15
N ILE A 11 -7.74 -16.67 30.45
CA ILE A 11 -7.90 -16.12 29.09
C ILE A 11 -9.13 -15.18 28.99
N LEU A 12 -9.50 -14.53 30.06
CA LEU A 12 -10.65 -13.61 30.05
C LEU A 12 -10.33 -12.22 30.63
N ALA A 13 -9.09 -11.79 30.60
CA ALA A 13 -8.68 -10.48 31.10
C ALA A 13 -8.01 -9.56 30.06
N LEU A 14 -8.08 -9.89 28.76
CA LEU A 14 -7.53 -9.05 27.67
C LEU A 14 -8.53 -8.67 26.57
N ILE A 15 -9.83 -8.88 26.76
CA ILE A 15 -10.89 -8.55 25.78
C ILE A 15 -11.91 -7.52 26.29
N VAL A 16 -11.65 -6.83 27.37
CA VAL A 16 -12.60 -5.83 27.94
C VAL A 16 -12.08 -4.39 27.89
N ALA A 17 -11.16 -4.07 26.97
CA ALA A 17 -10.72 -2.69 26.80
C ALA A 17 -10.92 -2.14 25.36
N LEU A 18 -11.80 -2.74 24.56
CA LEU A 18 -12.05 -2.34 23.15
C LEU A 18 -13.53 -2.14 22.81
N LEU A 19 -14.35 -1.75 23.78
CA LEU A 19 -15.72 -1.32 23.51
C LEU A 19 -16.05 -0.08 24.36
N ALA A 20 -15.46 1.06 23.99
CA ALA A 20 -15.95 2.35 24.44
C ALA A 20 -15.67 3.40 23.36
N GLY A 21 -16.71 3.74 22.60
CA GLY A 21 -16.92 5.09 22.14
C GLY A 21 -16.40 5.45 20.76
N CYS A 22 -17.20 5.24 19.72
CA CYS A 22 -17.33 6.21 18.63
C CYS A 22 -17.97 7.47 19.20
N GLY A 23 -17.16 8.37 19.70
CA GLY A 23 -17.49 9.71 20.12
C GLY A 23 -16.17 10.46 20.10
N GLY A 24 -16.07 11.49 19.24
CA GLY A 24 -14.87 12.30 19.10
C GLY A 24 -14.34 12.78 20.44
N ASN A 25 -13.33 12.10 20.94
CA ASN A 25 -12.55 12.58 22.07
C ASN A 25 -11.36 13.34 21.53
N ALA A 26 -11.39 14.66 21.73
CA ALA A 26 -10.18 15.46 21.70
C ALA A 26 -9.07 14.70 22.47
N ALA A 27 -7.93 14.50 21.79
CA ALA A 27 -6.77 13.84 22.38
C ALA A 27 -6.47 14.47 23.74
N LYS A 28 -6.29 13.66 24.79
CA LYS A 28 -5.87 14.13 26.11
C LYS A 28 -4.61 15.00 25.95
N PRO A 29 -4.52 16.15 26.64
CA PRO A 29 -3.32 16.97 26.61
C PRO A 29 -2.14 16.14 27.12
N SER A 30 -1.20 15.81 26.26
CA SER A 30 0.13 15.41 26.64
C SER A 30 0.92 16.66 26.99
N ASP A 31 1.89 16.51 27.90
CA ASP A 31 2.79 17.55 28.38
C ASP A 31 3.34 18.40 27.23
N PRO A 32 3.19 19.73 27.22
CA PRO A 32 3.67 20.59 26.14
C PRO A 32 5.19 20.58 25.95
N ASP A 33 5.96 20.07 26.93
CA ASP A 33 7.43 19.99 26.89
C ASP A 33 7.99 18.61 26.50
N ALA A 34 7.14 17.62 26.22
CA ALA A 34 7.61 16.31 25.78
C ALA A 34 7.95 16.38 24.28
N THR A 35 9.21 16.69 23.97
CA THR A 35 9.84 16.40 22.68
C THR A 35 10.06 14.88 22.58
N GLU A 36 8.99 14.09 22.52
CA GLU A 36 9.12 12.70 22.12
C GLU A 36 9.46 12.68 20.62
N ASP A 37 10.59 12.04 20.31
CA ASP A 37 11.01 11.73 18.95
C ASP A 37 9.83 11.09 18.19
N PRO A 38 9.22 11.77 17.22
CA PRO A 38 8.10 11.22 16.44
C PRO A 38 8.50 9.93 15.72
N TYR A 39 9.82 9.67 15.61
CA TYR A 39 10.41 8.48 14.99
C TYR A 39 10.73 7.36 15.96
N LYS A 40 10.66 7.57 17.31
CA LYS A 40 10.85 6.52 18.31
C LYS A 40 9.95 5.32 18.02
N GLY A 41 8.76 5.58 17.52
CA GLY A 41 7.83 4.57 17.04
C GLY A 41 8.30 3.76 15.83
N TYR A 42 9.06 4.34 14.92
CA TYR A 42 9.55 3.64 13.72
C TYR A 42 10.78 2.78 14.02
N SER A 43 11.64 3.19 14.94
CA SER A 43 12.76 2.35 15.40
C SER A 43 12.27 1.10 16.14
N GLU A 44 11.24 1.23 16.97
CA GLU A 44 10.56 0.09 17.61
C GLU A 44 9.86 -0.80 16.56
N TRP A 45 9.27 -0.20 15.54
CA TRP A 45 8.61 -0.91 14.47
C TRP A 45 9.61 -1.71 13.60
N ARG A 46 10.81 -1.15 13.34
CA ARG A 46 11.93 -1.89 12.73
C ARG A 46 12.43 -3.04 13.60
N SER A 47 12.52 -2.81 14.91
CA SER A 47 12.92 -3.84 15.88
C SER A 47 11.88 -4.94 16.00
N ALA A 48 10.58 -4.62 15.92
CA ALA A 48 9.50 -5.59 15.91
C ALA A 48 9.49 -6.46 14.65
N ARG A 49 9.93 -5.91 13.50
CA ARG A 49 10.10 -6.66 12.26
C ARG A 49 11.14 -7.76 12.41
N SER A 50 12.27 -7.47 13.03
CA SER A 50 13.33 -8.45 13.32
C SER A 50 12.89 -9.45 14.39
N ALA A 51 12.24 -8.98 15.46
CA ALA A 51 11.75 -9.81 16.55
C ALA A 51 10.57 -10.72 16.15
N GLY A 52 9.70 -10.25 15.24
CA GLY A 52 8.60 -11.07 14.68
C GLY A 52 9.10 -12.26 13.88
N ALA A 53 10.28 -12.15 13.25
CA ALA A 53 10.94 -13.26 12.57
C ALA A 53 11.46 -14.34 13.54
N GLU A 54 11.85 -13.95 14.76
CA GLU A 54 12.34 -14.86 15.80
C GLU A 54 11.22 -15.55 16.59
N ALA A 55 10.07 -14.89 16.75
CA ALA A 55 8.98 -15.35 17.62
C ALA A 55 8.01 -16.35 16.95
N GLN A 56 8.12 -16.59 15.66
CA GLN A 56 7.30 -17.58 14.97
C GLN A 56 7.87 -18.97 15.22
N GLU A 57 7.05 -19.87 15.81
CA GLU A 57 7.41 -21.29 16.00
C GLU A 57 8.07 -21.85 14.74
N THR A 58 9.31 -22.32 14.91
CA THR A 58 10.04 -22.97 13.83
C THR A 58 9.29 -24.26 13.45
N SER A 59 8.78 -24.33 12.22
CA SER A 59 8.30 -25.60 11.68
C SER A 59 9.43 -26.62 11.81
N LYS A 60 9.15 -27.76 12.45
CA LYS A 60 10.16 -28.81 12.59
C LYS A 60 10.45 -29.38 11.22
N VAL A 61 11.74 -29.51 10.86
CA VAL A 61 12.11 -30.36 9.74
C VAL A 61 11.72 -31.77 10.09
N ILE A 62 10.91 -32.38 9.27
CA ILE A 62 10.60 -33.80 9.36
C ILE A 62 11.83 -34.50 8.77
N GLU A 63 12.70 -35.08 9.62
CA GLU A 63 13.96 -35.71 9.19
C GLU A 63 13.73 -37.14 8.65
N ASP A 64 12.71 -37.83 9.19
CA ASP A 64 12.34 -39.20 8.83
C ASP A 64 10.97 -39.19 8.14
N TYR A 65 10.95 -39.00 6.83
CA TYR A 65 9.73 -38.96 6.05
C TYR A 65 9.81 -39.78 4.78
N THR A 66 8.66 -40.32 4.39
CA THR A 66 8.49 -40.89 3.05
C THR A 66 8.02 -39.78 2.12
N LEU A 67 8.85 -39.45 1.12
CA LEU A 67 8.44 -38.57 0.03
C LEU A 67 7.21 -39.13 -0.68
N MET A 68 6.42 -38.22 -1.28
CA MET A 68 5.31 -38.62 -2.14
C MET A 68 5.72 -39.71 -3.13
N GLU A 69 4.87 -40.68 -3.32
CA GLU A 69 4.94 -41.62 -4.44
C GLU A 69 4.05 -41.08 -5.57
N GLY A 70 4.56 -41.01 -6.78
CA GLY A 70 3.80 -40.53 -7.93
C GLY A 70 4.66 -39.87 -8.99
N THR A 71 3.99 -39.26 -9.96
CA THR A 71 4.64 -38.53 -11.05
C THR A 71 4.86 -37.04 -10.66
N ALA A 72 5.65 -36.34 -11.45
CA ALA A 72 5.83 -34.89 -11.28
C ALA A 72 4.51 -34.07 -11.34
N GLU A 73 3.42 -34.68 -11.78
CA GLU A 73 2.09 -34.08 -11.88
C GLU A 73 1.26 -34.27 -10.60
N SER A 74 1.65 -35.19 -9.71
CA SER A 74 0.93 -35.50 -8.46
C SER A 74 1.01 -34.39 -7.42
N PHE A 75 1.88 -33.40 -7.61
CA PHE A 75 1.90 -32.17 -6.81
C PHE A 75 2.19 -30.93 -7.65
N LYS A 76 1.71 -29.80 -7.19
CA LYS A 76 1.86 -28.52 -7.84
C LYS A 76 2.22 -27.43 -6.82
N VAL A 77 3.40 -26.85 -6.96
CA VAL A 77 3.78 -25.65 -6.21
C VAL A 77 2.99 -24.47 -6.77
N ALA A 78 2.56 -23.56 -5.91
CA ALA A 78 1.77 -22.39 -6.32
C ALA A 78 2.46 -21.61 -7.45
N TYR A 79 1.69 -21.04 -8.36
CA TYR A 79 2.22 -20.27 -9.51
C TYR A 79 2.94 -18.98 -9.12
N TYR A 80 2.82 -18.57 -7.85
CA TYR A 80 3.65 -17.52 -7.30
C TYR A 80 5.14 -17.85 -7.46
N PHE A 81 5.52 -19.12 -7.26
CA PHE A 81 6.89 -19.59 -7.40
C PHE A 81 7.26 -19.73 -8.88
N ALA A 82 8.22 -18.94 -9.30
CA ALA A 82 8.69 -18.92 -10.69
C ALA A 82 10.16 -18.46 -10.73
N ASN A 83 10.82 -18.69 -11.85
CA ASN A 83 12.14 -18.15 -12.12
C ASN A 83 12.12 -16.62 -12.00
N ASN A 84 13.22 -16.04 -11.58
CA ASN A 84 13.41 -14.60 -11.35
C ASN A 84 12.54 -14.01 -10.22
N MET A 85 11.99 -14.82 -9.33
CA MET A 85 11.22 -14.31 -8.19
C MET A 85 12.10 -13.67 -7.13
N ILE A 86 11.47 -12.91 -6.24
CA ILE A 86 12.05 -12.47 -4.97
C ILE A 86 11.32 -13.19 -3.85
N VAL A 87 12.07 -13.70 -2.87
CA VAL A 87 11.57 -14.15 -1.59
C VAL A 87 11.83 -13.09 -0.52
N PRO A 88 11.00 -12.99 0.54
CA PRO A 88 11.13 -11.93 1.53
C PRO A 88 12.41 -12.07 2.36
N ARG A 89 13.12 -10.96 2.58
CA ARG A 89 14.24 -10.89 3.52
C ARG A 89 13.75 -10.75 4.96
N ASP A 90 14.54 -11.24 5.91
CA ASP A 90 14.30 -11.10 7.36
C ASP A 90 12.91 -11.59 7.82
N ARG A 91 12.29 -12.47 7.03
CA ARG A 91 10.98 -13.06 7.26
C ARG A 91 11.01 -14.54 6.91
N ARG A 92 9.97 -15.27 7.37
CA ARG A 92 9.77 -16.67 6.96
C ARG A 92 9.50 -16.75 5.46
N ILE A 93 10.09 -17.72 4.82
CA ILE A 93 9.80 -18.09 3.43
C ILE A 93 8.85 -19.28 3.49
N GLU A 94 7.58 -19.04 3.19
CA GLU A 94 6.55 -20.08 3.14
C GLU A 94 6.48 -20.70 1.75
N ILE A 95 6.31 -22.03 1.71
CA ILE A 95 6.17 -22.83 0.48
C ILE A 95 4.81 -23.49 0.53
N TRP A 96 3.99 -23.25 -0.50
CA TRP A 96 2.63 -23.81 -0.54
C TRP A 96 2.26 -24.31 -1.93
N GLY A 97 1.20 -25.12 -1.96
CA GLY A 97 0.69 -25.68 -3.19
C GLY A 97 -0.37 -26.76 -2.96
N THR A 98 -0.65 -27.51 -4.01
CA THR A 98 -1.64 -28.58 -3.99
C THR A 98 -1.01 -29.92 -4.38
N ALA A 99 -1.63 -31.02 -3.95
CA ALA A 99 -1.27 -32.37 -4.35
C ALA A 99 -2.55 -33.18 -4.59
N ASP A 100 -2.39 -34.35 -5.22
CA ASP A 100 -3.49 -35.29 -5.37
C ASP A 100 -3.92 -35.84 -3.99
N GLU A 101 -5.21 -36.10 -3.80
CA GLU A 101 -5.77 -36.53 -2.50
C GLU A 101 -5.17 -37.86 -2.00
N ASP A 102 -4.75 -38.72 -2.91
CA ASP A 102 -4.08 -39.99 -2.57
C ASP A 102 -2.66 -39.78 -2.00
N GLN A 103 -2.15 -38.54 -2.04
CA GLN A 103 -0.87 -38.15 -1.46
C GLN A 103 -1.00 -37.60 -0.03
N ASN A 104 -2.22 -37.54 0.53
CA ASN A 104 -2.43 -37.09 1.90
C ASN A 104 -1.61 -37.96 2.90
N GLY A 105 -1.01 -37.28 3.90
CA GLY A 105 -0.11 -37.90 4.87
C GLY A 105 1.35 -38.03 4.42
N LYS A 106 1.67 -37.77 3.14
CA LYS A 106 3.04 -37.72 2.62
C LYS A 106 3.60 -36.31 2.73
N VAL A 107 4.88 -36.15 2.45
CA VAL A 107 5.63 -34.92 2.73
C VAL A 107 6.16 -34.29 1.45
N VAL A 108 6.04 -32.98 1.37
CA VAL A 108 6.77 -32.09 0.45
C VAL A 108 7.89 -31.39 1.22
N ALA A 109 9.09 -31.35 0.65
CA ALA A 109 10.24 -30.69 1.25
C ALA A 109 10.80 -29.59 0.33
N ALA A 110 11.45 -28.58 0.89
CA ALA A 110 12.10 -27.54 0.10
C ALA A 110 13.42 -27.10 0.70
N GLU A 111 14.28 -26.57 -0.17
CA GLU A 111 15.60 -26.05 0.19
C GLU A 111 15.91 -24.76 -0.60
N PHE A 112 16.42 -23.74 0.11
CA PHE A 112 16.89 -22.51 -0.49
C PHE A 112 18.03 -21.89 0.33
N LYS A 113 19.19 -21.64 -0.29
CA LYS A 113 20.38 -21.03 0.35
C LYS A 113 20.73 -21.64 1.72
N GLY A 114 20.64 -22.98 1.82
CA GLY A 114 20.92 -23.72 3.06
C GLY A 114 19.77 -23.80 4.07
N LEU A 115 18.72 -23.02 3.90
CA LEU A 115 17.49 -23.19 4.67
C LEU A 115 16.70 -24.37 4.13
N LYS A 116 16.13 -25.18 5.02
CA LYS A 116 15.31 -26.35 4.69
C LYS A 116 13.97 -26.28 5.41
N GLY A 117 12.97 -26.89 4.84
CA GLY A 117 11.65 -27.06 5.44
C GLY A 117 10.90 -28.20 4.80
N SER A 118 9.86 -28.67 5.48
CA SER A 118 8.98 -29.72 4.97
C SER A 118 7.61 -29.60 5.60
N GLY A 119 6.58 -30.06 4.89
CA GLY A 119 5.21 -30.09 5.35
C GLY A 119 4.46 -31.33 4.88
N VAL A 120 3.52 -31.78 5.70
CA VAL A 120 2.62 -32.88 5.37
C VAL A 120 1.51 -32.36 4.44
N ILE A 121 1.13 -33.19 3.47
CA ILE A 121 -0.01 -32.94 2.60
C ILE A 121 -1.28 -33.30 3.38
N GLU A 122 -2.19 -32.35 3.51
CA GLU A 122 -3.48 -32.53 4.17
C GLU A 122 -4.59 -31.97 3.27
N ASN A 123 -5.62 -32.79 3.03
CA ASN A 123 -6.76 -32.42 2.16
C ASN A 123 -6.34 -31.96 0.75
N GLY A 124 -5.29 -32.56 0.20
CA GLY A 124 -4.76 -32.19 -1.12
C GLY A 124 -3.99 -30.85 -1.16
N GLU A 125 -3.62 -30.30 0.00
CA GLU A 125 -2.86 -29.04 0.10
C GLU A 125 -1.62 -29.23 0.97
N PHE A 126 -0.61 -28.39 0.76
CA PHE A 126 0.55 -28.25 1.64
C PHE A 126 0.94 -26.79 1.82
N CYS A 127 1.34 -26.43 3.03
CA CYS A 127 1.94 -25.16 3.37
C CYS A 127 2.94 -25.36 4.51
N PHE A 128 4.17 -24.89 4.34
CA PHE A 128 5.20 -24.97 5.37
C PHE A 128 6.24 -23.88 5.17
N ALA A 129 6.98 -23.53 6.21
CA ALA A 129 8.03 -22.54 6.14
C ALA A 129 9.42 -23.21 6.11
N LEU A 130 10.37 -22.56 5.43
CA LEU A 130 11.80 -22.86 5.61
C LEU A 130 12.24 -22.43 7.01
N GLN A 131 13.16 -23.19 7.62
CA GLN A 131 13.67 -22.88 8.94
C GLN A 131 14.70 -21.75 8.89
N GLY A 132 14.40 -20.65 9.57
CA GLY A 132 15.23 -19.46 9.62
C GLY A 132 14.78 -18.39 8.63
N THR A 133 15.56 -17.32 8.59
CA THR A 133 15.38 -16.16 7.72
C THR A 133 16.67 -15.85 6.97
N LEU A 134 16.59 -15.09 5.90
CA LEU A 134 17.76 -14.67 5.10
C LEU A 134 17.85 -13.15 5.05
N PRO A 135 19.03 -12.57 5.18
CA PRO A 135 19.25 -11.16 4.87
C PRO A 135 19.07 -10.90 3.36
N ALA A 136 18.95 -9.63 2.98
CA ALA A 136 18.91 -9.25 1.56
C ALA A 136 20.09 -9.87 0.79
N SER A 137 19.82 -10.35 -0.42
CA SER A 137 20.84 -10.93 -1.29
C SER A 137 20.51 -10.73 -2.76
N LYS A 138 21.39 -10.06 -3.48
CA LYS A 138 21.35 -9.87 -4.94
C LYS A 138 22.20 -10.89 -5.71
N GLU A 139 22.69 -11.92 -5.02
CA GLU A 139 23.47 -13.00 -5.63
C GLU A 139 22.60 -13.76 -6.65
N LYS A 140 23.11 -13.81 -7.88
CA LYS A 140 22.44 -14.47 -9.01
C LYS A 140 22.65 -15.98 -9.01
N GLY A 141 21.78 -16.69 -9.70
CA GLY A 141 21.91 -18.14 -9.93
C GLY A 141 21.52 -19.02 -8.75
N ASN A 142 20.94 -18.44 -7.67
CA ASN A 142 20.39 -19.27 -6.59
C ASN A 142 19.08 -19.92 -7.02
N SER A 143 18.90 -21.18 -6.67
CA SER A 143 17.68 -21.96 -6.94
C SER A 143 16.94 -22.31 -5.67
N LEU A 144 15.61 -22.11 -5.67
CA LEU A 144 14.71 -22.75 -4.73
C LEU A 144 14.30 -24.11 -5.30
N ILE A 145 14.53 -25.16 -4.54
CA ILE A 145 14.22 -26.54 -4.95
C ILE A 145 13.09 -27.05 -4.06
N VAL A 146 12.01 -27.55 -4.67
CA VAL A 146 10.88 -28.18 -3.98
C VAL A 146 10.78 -29.64 -4.43
N ARG A 147 10.84 -30.56 -3.48
CA ARG A 147 10.81 -32.02 -3.70
C ARG A 147 9.48 -32.57 -3.23
N GLY A 148 8.73 -33.15 -4.14
CA GLY A 148 7.47 -33.81 -3.83
C GLY A 148 7.59 -35.31 -3.79
N ALA A 149 7.77 -35.96 -4.93
CA ALA A 149 7.93 -37.41 -5.05
C ALA A 149 9.39 -37.80 -5.29
N ALA A 150 9.72 -39.05 -5.06
CA ALA A 150 11.05 -39.61 -5.36
C ALA A 150 11.43 -39.30 -6.82
N GLY A 151 12.53 -38.60 -7.02
CA GLY A 151 13.03 -38.20 -8.35
C GLY A 151 12.24 -37.11 -9.04
N THR A 152 11.27 -36.44 -8.38
CA THR A 152 10.57 -35.28 -8.92
C THR A 152 10.92 -34.02 -8.14
N GLU A 153 11.49 -33.08 -8.82
CA GLU A 153 11.87 -31.78 -8.27
C GLU A 153 11.26 -30.66 -9.12
N LYS A 154 10.86 -29.57 -8.45
CA LYS A 154 10.55 -28.28 -9.07
C LYS A 154 11.68 -27.33 -8.69
N GLU A 155 12.42 -26.88 -9.67
CA GLU A 155 13.50 -25.92 -9.52
C GLU A 155 13.05 -24.54 -10.04
N PHE A 156 13.23 -23.52 -9.21
CA PHE A 156 12.99 -22.13 -9.56
C PHE A 156 14.34 -21.38 -9.49
N THR A 157 14.80 -20.90 -10.62
CA THR A 157 16.14 -20.34 -10.80
C THR A 157 16.15 -18.81 -10.68
N ASP A 158 17.35 -18.24 -10.44
CA ASP A 158 17.59 -16.80 -10.29
C ASP A 158 16.70 -16.15 -9.23
N VAL A 159 16.60 -16.79 -8.06
CA VAL A 159 15.82 -16.34 -6.91
C VAL A 159 16.67 -15.37 -6.08
N LEU A 160 16.15 -14.17 -5.87
CA LEU A 160 16.77 -13.14 -5.02
C LEU A 160 16.08 -13.06 -3.66
N VAL A 161 16.75 -12.45 -2.68
CA VAL A 161 16.18 -12.17 -1.35
C VAL A 161 16.07 -10.66 -1.18
N GLY A 162 14.86 -10.14 -0.95
CA GLY A 162 14.64 -8.69 -0.90
C GLY A 162 13.31 -8.28 -0.28
N ASP A 163 12.93 -7.04 -0.50
CA ASP A 163 11.64 -6.51 -0.07
C ASP A 163 10.59 -6.65 -1.18
N ILE A 164 9.43 -7.16 -0.81
CA ILE A 164 8.30 -7.34 -1.72
C ILE A 164 7.24 -6.30 -1.38
N TRP A 165 6.86 -5.51 -2.38
CA TRP A 165 5.89 -4.44 -2.29
C TRP A 165 4.69 -4.69 -3.18
N ILE A 166 3.56 -4.13 -2.80
CA ILE A 166 2.35 -4.13 -3.62
C ILE A 166 2.08 -2.70 -4.09
N VAL A 167 1.84 -2.50 -5.39
CA VAL A 167 1.17 -1.31 -5.89
C VAL A 167 -0.30 -1.64 -6.10
N SER A 168 -1.19 -0.93 -5.41
CA SER A 168 -2.63 -1.20 -5.43
C SER A 168 -3.45 0.08 -5.53
N GLY A 169 -4.72 -0.05 -5.85
CA GLY A 169 -5.64 1.06 -6.03
C GLY A 169 -6.45 0.96 -7.32
N GLN A 170 -6.76 2.11 -7.92
CA GLN A 170 -7.50 2.16 -9.17
C GLN A 170 -6.67 2.66 -10.36
N SER A 171 -7.27 3.31 -11.35
CA SER A 171 -6.62 3.66 -12.63
C SER A 171 -5.33 4.46 -12.48
N ASN A 172 -5.21 5.37 -11.53
CA ASN A 172 -4.00 6.13 -11.28
C ASN A 172 -2.84 5.29 -10.70
N ALA A 173 -3.13 4.18 -10.04
CA ALA A 173 -2.14 3.17 -9.66
C ALA A 173 -1.87 2.16 -10.79
N ASP A 174 -2.87 1.90 -11.65
CA ASP A 174 -2.83 0.97 -12.78
C ASP A 174 -2.19 1.57 -14.05
N LEU A 175 -2.01 2.89 -14.14
CA LEU A 175 -1.49 3.56 -15.32
C LEU A 175 -0.09 3.07 -15.69
N THR A 176 0.05 2.55 -16.93
CA THR A 176 1.29 1.94 -17.41
C THR A 176 2.05 2.84 -18.40
N PHE A 177 3.33 2.56 -18.65
CA PHE A 177 4.13 3.27 -19.65
C PHE A 177 3.61 3.09 -21.09
N SER A 178 2.93 1.99 -21.37
CA SER A 178 2.28 1.79 -22.67
C SER A 178 0.97 2.57 -22.80
N GLY A 179 0.48 3.11 -21.69
CA GLY A 179 -0.78 3.83 -21.56
C GLY A 179 -1.97 2.88 -21.49
N THR A 180 -2.73 2.98 -20.40
CA THR A 180 -4.06 2.36 -20.31
C THR A 180 -5.12 3.30 -20.87
N VAL A 181 -4.79 4.59 -21.00
CA VAL A 181 -5.67 5.64 -21.56
C VAL A 181 -5.10 6.10 -22.89
N PRO A 182 -5.80 5.88 -24.03
CA PRO A 182 -5.27 6.14 -25.38
C PRO A 182 -4.75 7.56 -25.60
N LYS A 183 -5.35 8.58 -24.97
CA LYS A 183 -4.95 9.98 -25.14
C LYS A 183 -3.62 10.31 -24.46
N SER A 184 -3.28 9.67 -23.36
CA SER A 184 -2.05 9.93 -22.59
C SER A 184 -0.83 9.14 -23.11
N THR A 185 -1.00 8.18 -24.00
CA THR A 185 0.08 7.28 -24.43
C THR A 185 1.25 8.02 -25.09
N LEU A 186 0.97 9.05 -25.91
CA LEU A 186 2.02 9.82 -26.56
C LEU A 186 2.81 10.65 -25.55
N ASP A 187 2.12 11.28 -24.62
CA ASP A 187 2.72 12.14 -23.61
C ASP A 187 3.57 11.33 -22.64
N ILE A 188 3.09 10.16 -22.22
CA ILE A 188 3.86 9.20 -21.41
C ILE A 188 5.15 8.78 -22.13
N LYS A 189 5.10 8.49 -23.43
CA LYS A 189 6.29 8.14 -24.21
C LYS A 189 7.27 9.30 -24.34
N ASN A 190 6.78 10.52 -24.48
CA ASN A 190 7.62 11.71 -24.56
C ASN A 190 8.31 12.00 -23.22
N LEU A 191 7.59 11.89 -22.10
CA LEU A 191 8.12 12.15 -20.77
C LEU A 191 9.08 11.06 -20.27
N TYR A 192 8.72 9.79 -20.47
CA TYR A 192 9.35 8.68 -19.77
C TYR A 192 10.01 7.65 -20.69
N GLY A 193 10.06 7.92 -22.01
CA GLY A 193 10.68 7.00 -22.96
C GLY A 193 12.14 6.68 -22.65
N ASP A 194 12.88 7.61 -22.08
CA ASP A 194 14.28 7.42 -21.72
C ASP A 194 14.43 6.56 -20.45
N TYR A 195 13.53 6.66 -19.49
CA TYR A 195 13.50 5.74 -18.34
C TYR A 195 13.35 4.30 -18.78
N LEU A 196 12.43 4.03 -19.70
CA LEU A 196 12.26 2.68 -20.26
C LEU A 196 13.46 2.21 -21.07
N LYS A 197 14.14 3.11 -21.79
CA LYS A 197 15.35 2.77 -22.55
C LYS A 197 16.52 2.38 -21.64
N ASN A 198 16.58 2.97 -20.46
CA ASN A 198 17.65 2.82 -19.49
C ASN A 198 17.34 1.79 -18.40
N ALA A 199 16.15 1.16 -18.42
CA ALA A 199 15.86 0.05 -17.52
C ALA A 199 16.74 -1.16 -17.87
N THR A 200 17.54 -1.62 -16.91
CA THR A 200 18.51 -2.70 -17.07
C THR A 200 18.21 -3.85 -16.12
N ALA A 201 18.63 -5.07 -16.49
CA ALA A 201 18.54 -6.25 -15.65
C ALA A 201 19.43 -6.17 -14.39
N GLU A 202 20.34 -5.20 -14.34
CA GLU A 202 21.29 -4.99 -13.24
C GLU A 202 20.65 -4.34 -12.03
N ASP A 203 19.47 -3.73 -12.20
CA ASP A 203 18.78 -3.02 -11.13
C ASP A 203 18.19 -3.95 -10.05
N ASP A 204 18.23 -5.27 -10.19
CA ASP A 204 17.67 -6.25 -9.25
C ASP A 204 16.20 -5.97 -8.84
N ILE A 205 15.46 -5.34 -9.73
CA ILE A 205 14.04 -5.11 -9.61
C ILE A 205 13.31 -6.22 -10.34
N ARG A 206 12.37 -6.84 -9.65
CA ARG A 206 11.48 -7.88 -10.20
C ARG A 206 10.04 -7.42 -10.11
N ILE A 207 9.29 -7.62 -11.17
CA ILE A 207 7.90 -7.20 -11.27
C ILE A 207 6.98 -8.39 -11.52
N MET A 208 5.80 -8.35 -10.91
CA MET A 208 4.73 -9.33 -11.14
C MET A 208 3.43 -8.58 -11.41
N GLN A 209 2.91 -8.72 -12.61
CA GLN A 209 1.60 -8.18 -12.98
C GLN A 209 0.56 -9.30 -12.84
N GLN A 210 -0.34 -9.18 -11.88
CA GLN A 210 -1.38 -10.17 -11.63
C GLN A 210 -2.66 -9.91 -12.43
N ILE A 211 -3.05 -8.64 -12.55
CA ILE A 211 -4.31 -8.29 -13.20
C ILE A 211 -4.15 -8.38 -14.71
N ASN A 212 -4.88 -9.32 -15.29
CA ASN A 212 -5.06 -9.40 -16.71
C ASN A 212 -6.53 -9.07 -17.02
N TRP A 213 -6.78 -7.91 -17.59
CA TRP A 213 -8.11 -7.43 -17.98
C TRP A 213 -8.90 -8.45 -18.82
N ASN A 214 -8.20 -9.21 -19.65
CA ASN A 214 -8.81 -10.27 -20.45
C ASN A 214 -9.25 -11.45 -19.56
N LEU A 215 -8.60 -11.68 -18.44
CA LEU A 215 -8.95 -12.76 -17.51
C LEU A 215 -10.23 -12.43 -16.72
N LEU A 216 -10.42 -11.17 -16.31
CA LEU A 216 -11.58 -10.76 -15.50
C LEU A 216 -12.92 -11.07 -16.17
N GLY A 217 -13.01 -10.97 -17.51
CA GLY A 217 -14.21 -11.30 -18.28
C GLY A 217 -14.41 -12.79 -18.57
N THR A 218 -13.52 -13.67 -18.12
CA THR A 218 -13.62 -15.12 -18.36
C THR A 218 -14.37 -15.83 -17.24
N LYS A 219 -14.83 -17.07 -17.51
CA LYS A 219 -15.43 -17.94 -16.47
C LYS A 219 -14.47 -18.19 -15.32
N ASP A 220 -13.18 -18.33 -15.58
CA ASP A 220 -12.13 -18.54 -14.57
C ASP A 220 -11.95 -17.26 -13.73
N GLY A 221 -11.88 -16.09 -14.34
CA GLY A 221 -11.83 -14.82 -13.63
C GLY A 221 -13.01 -14.60 -12.70
N VAL A 222 -14.23 -14.87 -13.16
CA VAL A 222 -15.44 -14.79 -12.33
C VAL A 222 -15.37 -15.73 -11.13
N LYS A 223 -14.91 -16.97 -11.35
CA LYS A 223 -14.73 -17.95 -10.28
C LYS A 223 -13.70 -17.47 -9.24
N ARG A 224 -12.58 -16.92 -9.70
CA ARG A 224 -11.51 -16.41 -8.83
C ARG A 224 -11.96 -15.22 -7.99
N MET A 225 -12.86 -14.39 -8.48
CA MET A 225 -13.40 -13.24 -7.75
C MET A 225 -14.43 -13.63 -6.68
N ALA A 226 -15.01 -14.81 -6.75
CA ALA A 226 -16.10 -15.24 -5.86
C ALA A 226 -15.63 -15.53 -4.42
N THR A 227 -14.42 -16.06 -4.27
CA THR A 227 -13.83 -16.44 -2.96
C THR A 227 -12.33 -16.17 -2.95
N PRO A 228 -11.72 -15.90 -1.77
CA PRO A 228 -10.27 -15.78 -1.65
C PRO A 228 -9.54 -16.97 -2.27
N GLN A 229 -8.56 -16.68 -3.12
CA GLN A 229 -7.74 -17.70 -3.77
C GLN A 229 -6.46 -17.94 -2.96
N THR A 230 -5.94 -19.15 -3.04
CA THR A 230 -4.66 -19.54 -2.42
C THR A 230 -3.48 -19.43 -3.38
N ASP A 231 -3.72 -19.18 -4.67
CA ASP A 231 -2.68 -19.12 -5.69
C ASP A 231 -2.94 -17.99 -6.71
N VAL A 232 -1.89 -17.43 -7.26
CA VAL A 232 -1.96 -16.45 -8.35
C VAL A 232 -2.43 -17.13 -9.66
N GLY A 233 -2.80 -16.34 -10.65
CA GLY A 233 -3.25 -16.88 -11.93
C GLY A 233 -2.13 -17.64 -12.68
N LYS A 234 -2.45 -18.71 -13.37
CA LYS A 234 -1.51 -19.56 -14.15
C LYS A 234 -0.61 -18.77 -15.12
N THR A 235 -1.08 -17.65 -15.61
CA THR A 235 -0.33 -16.77 -16.54
C THR A 235 0.51 -15.73 -15.84
N THR A 236 0.37 -15.57 -14.52
CA THR A 236 1.15 -14.65 -13.69
C THR A 236 2.59 -15.14 -13.60
N LYS A 237 3.54 -14.24 -13.80
CA LYS A 237 4.99 -14.56 -13.78
C LYS A 237 5.79 -13.41 -13.20
N TRP A 238 6.84 -13.76 -12.49
CA TRP A 238 7.90 -12.82 -12.18
C TRP A 238 8.71 -12.49 -13.43
N GLN A 239 9.02 -11.22 -13.60
CA GLN A 239 9.81 -10.71 -14.70
C GLN A 239 10.90 -9.78 -14.17
N ILE A 240 12.06 -9.80 -14.80
CA ILE A 240 13.09 -8.79 -14.57
C ILE A 240 12.55 -7.46 -15.12
N ALA A 241 12.66 -6.38 -14.34
CA ALA A 241 12.25 -5.05 -14.79
C ALA A 241 13.27 -4.49 -15.79
N GLU A 242 13.23 -5.01 -17.00
CA GLU A 242 14.09 -4.61 -18.11
C GLU A 242 13.24 -4.24 -19.34
N ARG A 243 13.83 -3.49 -20.25
CA ARG A 243 13.23 -3.25 -21.56
C ARG A 243 13.34 -4.49 -22.42
N LYS A 244 12.21 -5.16 -22.70
CA LYS A 244 12.16 -6.18 -23.75
C LYS A 244 11.98 -5.53 -25.12
N ARG A 245 12.85 -5.89 -26.08
CA ARG A 245 12.72 -5.46 -27.47
C ARG A 245 11.37 -5.93 -28.04
N GLY A 246 10.56 -5.00 -28.48
CA GLY A 246 9.57 -5.23 -29.51
C GLY A 246 8.09 -5.29 -29.13
N ASN A 247 7.67 -5.37 -27.86
CA ASN A 247 6.24 -5.40 -27.49
C ASN A 247 5.96 -4.69 -26.15
N ALA A 248 4.69 -4.29 -25.93
CA ALA A 248 4.16 -3.72 -24.68
C ALA A 248 4.10 -4.78 -23.55
N SER A 249 5.20 -5.46 -23.28
CA SER A 249 5.35 -6.50 -22.25
C SER A 249 6.52 -6.14 -21.31
N GLY A 250 6.53 -6.71 -20.14
CA GLY A 250 7.52 -6.38 -19.11
C GLY A 250 7.26 -5.01 -18.49
N THR A 251 8.31 -4.22 -18.24
CA THR A 251 8.22 -2.91 -17.56
C THR A 251 7.25 -1.95 -18.26
N ALA A 252 7.15 -1.96 -19.57
CA ALA A 252 6.24 -1.08 -20.30
C ALA A 252 4.75 -1.32 -20.02
N ALA A 253 4.38 -2.54 -19.64
CA ALA A 253 3.01 -2.92 -19.29
C ALA A 253 2.76 -2.91 -17.78
N PHE A 254 3.73 -2.48 -16.99
CA PHE A 254 3.64 -2.41 -15.53
C PHE A 254 3.26 -1.00 -15.06
N SER A 255 2.74 -0.89 -13.85
CA SER A 255 2.42 0.39 -13.20
C SER A 255 3.61 1.35 -13.20
N MET A 256 3.41 2.57 -13.73
CA MET A 256 4.43 3.63 -13.64
C MET A 256 4.73 3.99 -12.18
N LEU A 257 3.69 4.16 -11.34
CA LEU A 257 3.85 4.47 -9.93
C LEU A 257 4.69 3.41 -9.23
N GLY A 258 4.33 2.12 -9.40
CA GLY A 258 5.06 1.00 -8.82
C GLY A 258 6.50 0.89 -9.31
N TYR A 259 6.73 1.08 -10.61
CA TYR A 259 8.08 1.02 -11.16
C TYR A 259 8.97 2.16 -10.66
N PHE A 260 8.48 3.41 -10.68
CA PHE A 260 9.25 4.56 -10.20
C PHE A 260 9.55 4.47 -8.71
N PHE A 261 8.60 3.97 -7.92
CA PHE A 261 8.81 3.67 -6.51
C PHE A 261 9.93 2.63 -6.33
N ALA A 262 9.85 1.50 -7.02
CA ALA A 262 10.86 0.45 -6.92
C ALA A 262 12.24 0.91 -7.39
N LYS A 263 12.29 1.68 -8.48
CA LYS A 263 13.54 2.22 -9.03
C LYS A 263 14.23 3.18 -8.07
N GLU A 264 13.48 4.11 -7.51
CA GLU A 264 14.03 5.07 -6.52
C GLU A 264 14.46 4.35 -5.24
N LEU A 265 13.62 3.43 -4.71
CA LEU A 265 13.93 2.69 -3.50
C LEU A 265 15.21 1.85 -3.66
N TYR A 266 15.37 1.18 -4.80
CA TYR A 266 16.60 0.46 -5.15
C TYR A 266 17.79 1.41 -5.31
N THR A 267 17.60 2.59 -5.89
CA THR A 267 18.66 3.59 -6.05
C THR A 267 19.17 4.09 -4.69
N LEU A 268 18.26 4.28 -3.74
CA LEU A 268 18.60 4.68 -2.36
C LEU A 268 19.31 3.56 -1.58
N ASN A 269 18.97 2.30 -1.84
CA ASN A 269 19.59 1.13 -1.20
C ASN A 269 19.79 -0.03 -2.19
N PRO A 270 20.87 -0.01 -3.00
CA PRO A 270 21.11 -1.02 -4.03
C PRO A 270 21.53 -2.40 -3.48
N GLU A 271 21.65 -2.54 -2.16
CA GLU A 271 21.93 -3.84 -1.53
C GLU A 271 20.65 -4.67 -1.28
N VAL A 272 19.47 -4.06 -1.44
CA VAL A 272 18.17 -4.72 -1.24
C VAL A 272 17.45 -4.86 -2.57
N PRO A 273 17.34 -6.07 -3.14
CA PRO A 273 16.48 -6.34 -4.28
C PRO A 273 15.02 -5.98 -4.00
N ILE A 274 14.32 -5.44 -5.01
CA ILE A 274 12.93 -5.00 -4.87
C ILE A 274 12.00 -5.83 -5.76
N GLY A 275 11.07 -6.54 -5.14
CA GLY A 275 9.93 -7.19 -5.80
C GLY A 275 8.72 -6.28 -5.79
N MET A 276 8.11 -6.06 -6.94
CA MET A 276 6.92 -5.21 -7.07
C MET A 276 5.77 -6.00 -7.66
N VAL A 277 4.70 -6.18 -6.90
CA VAL A 277 3.50 -6.91 -7.32
C VAL A 277 2.38 -5.91 -7.61
N MET A 278 1.76 -6.01 -8.78
CA MET A 278 0.67 -5.12 -9.19
C MET A 278 -0.70 -5.73 -8.88
N GLY A 279 -1.44 -5.07 -8.00
CA GLY A 279 -2.81 -5.43 -7.59
C GLY A 279 -3.81 -4.27 -7.77
N ALA A 280 -3.57 -3.36 -8.74
CA ALA A 280 -4.45 -2.23 -9.04
C ALA A 280 -5.46 -2.56 -10.15
N CYS A 281 -6.63 -1.93 -10.13
CA CYS A 281 -7.70 -2.14 -11.10
C CYS A 281 -8.43 -0.83 -11.40
N GLY A 282 -8.35 -0.35 -12.66
CA GLY A 282 -8.98 0.90 -13.09
C GLY A 282 -10.47 0.95 -12.75
N GLY A 283 -10.92 2.07 -12.16
CA GLY A 283 -12.31 2.28 -11.74
C GLY A 283 -12.74 1.52 -10.48
N ALA A 284 -11.83 0.80 -9.80
CA ALA A 284 -12.18 0.02 -8.62
C ALA A 284 -12.55 0.92 -7.43
N PRO A 285 -13.75 0.82 -6.84
CA PRO A 285 -14.01 1.33 -5.51
C PRO A 285 -13.25 0.53 -4.45
N LEU A 286 -13.04 1.13 -3.28
CA LEU A 286 -12.27 0.55 -2.17
C LEU A 286 -12.75 -0.86 -1.78
N SER A 287 -14.05 -1.07 -1.83
CA SER A 287 -14.66 -2.37 -1.51
C SER A 287 -14.15 -3.54 -2.35
N LEU A 288 -13.74 -3.32 -3.59
CA LEU A 288 -13.22 -4.41 -4.43
C LEU A 288 -11.84 -4.90 -3.96
N LEU A 289 -11.09 -4.01 -3.31
CA LEU A 289 -9.72 -4.23 -2.84
C LEU A 289 -9.68 -4.76 -1.39
N ALA A 290 -10.82 -4.75 -0.70
CA ALA A 290 -10.93 -5.17 0.69
C ALA A 290 -11.27 -6.66 0.81
N SER A 291 -10.73 -7.32 1.84
CA SER A 291 -11.07 -8.69 2.16
C SER A 291 -12.53 -8.84 2.62
N PRO A 292 -13.13 -10.02 2.56
CA PRO A 292 -14.44 -10.26 3.16
C PRO A 292 -14.53 -9.82 4.63
N THR A 293 -13.48 -10.04 5.42
CA THR A 293 -13.42 -9.64 6.84
C THR A 293 -13.37 -8.12 7.02
N ALA A 294 -12.59 -7.41 6.20
CA ALA A 294 -12.55 -5.95 6.23
C ALA A 294 -13.90 -5.36 5.83
N LEU A 295 -14.57 -5.94 4.82
CA LEU A 295 -15.89 -5.49 4.35
C LEU A 295 -16.96 -5.54 5.45
N GLU A 296 -16.89 -6.46 6.39
CA GLU A 296 -17.82 -6.52 7.53
C GLU A 296 -17.76 -5.25 8.38
N LYS A 297 -16.60 -4.60 8.46
CA LYS A 297 -16.37 -3.36 9.21
C LYS A 297 -16.66 -2.10 8.40
N PHE A 298 -16.79 -2.19 7.07
CA PHE A 298 -17.04 -1.03 6.22
C PHE A 298 -18.39 -0.38 6.50
N PRO A 299 -18.49 0.95 6.44
CA PRO A 299 -19.77 1.65 6.37
C PRO A 299 -20.63 1.12 5.22
N LYS A 300 -21.95 1.14 5.40
CA LYS A 300 -22.90 0.55 4.42
C LYS A 300 -22.82 1.20 3.04
N SER A 301 -22.49 2.48 2.97
CA SER A 301 -22.34 3.25 1.74
C SER A 301 -21.22 2.71 0.82
N LEU A 302 -20.16 2.16 1.42
CA LEU A 302 -18.97 1.65 0.71
C LEU A 302 -18.96 0.12 0.59
N ARG A 303 -19.54 -0.60 1.54
CA ARG A 303 -19.41 -2.05 1.70
C ARG A 303 -19.73 -2.89 0.46
N TYR A 304 -20.72 -2.49 -0.31
CA TYR A 304 -21.29 -3.31 -1.39
C TYR A 304 -21.10 -2.70 -2.78
N LYS A 305 -20.23 -1.73 -2.93
CA LYS A 305 -19.90 -1.18 -4.25
C LYS A 305 -19.32 -2.27 -5.13
N SER A 306 -19.64 -2.22 -6.41
CA SER A 306 -19.17 -3.15 -7.42
C SER A 306 -18.78 -2.37 -8.69
N LEU A 307 -18.06 -3.02 -9.59
CA LEU A 307 -17.64 -2.45 -10.87
C LEU A 307 -18.08 -3.36 -12.00
N THR A 308 -18.73 -2.81 -13.03
CA THR A 308 -18.97 -3.56 -14.28
C THR A 308 -17.90 -3.22 -15.29
N LEU A 309 -17.12 -4.22 -15.70
CA LEU A 309 -16.03 -4.08 -16.65
C LEU A 309 -16.20 -5.07 -17.79
N ASN A 310 -16.24 -4.56 -19.03
CA ASN A 310 -16.44 -5.39 -20.24
C ASN A 310 -17.63 -6.38 -20.12
N GLY A 311 -18.72 -5.94 -19.48
CA GLY A 311 -19.91 -6.75 -19.25
C GLY A 311 -19.81 -7.76 -18.09
N THR A 312 -18.71 -7.79 -17.37
CA THR A 312 -18.54 -8.62 -16.17
C THR A 312 -18.70 -7.78 -14.93
N ASN A 313 -19.56 -8.20 -14.01
CA ASN A 313 -19.68 -7.57 -12.69
C ASN A 313 -18.58 -8.10 -11.77
N ILE A 314 -17.78 -7.19 -11.22
CA ILE A 314 -16.77 -7.45 -10.19
C ILE A 314 -17.40 -7.07 -8.84
N PRO A 315 -17.69 -8.04 -7.97
CA PRO A 315 -18.33 -7.76 -6.69
C PRO A 315 -17.36 -7.15 -5.67
N ALA A 316 -17.90 -6.64 -4.57
CA ALA A 316 -17.10 -6.30 -3.39
C ALA A 316 -16.22 -7.48 -2.99
N GLY A 317 -14.94 -7.22 -2.65
CA GLY A 317 -13.93 -8.24 -2.39
C GLY A 317 -13.36 -8.93 -3.63
N GLY A 318 -13.91 -8.68 -4.83
CA GLY A 318 -13.56 -9.48 -6.00
C GLY A 318 -12.09 -9.35 -6.44
N ILE A 319 -11.53 -8.15 -6.41
CA ILE A 319 -10.10 -7.94 -6.71
C ILE A 319 -9.23 -8.50 -5.60
N TYR A 320 -9.62 -8.27 -4.34
CA TYR A 320 -8.93 -8.90 -3.21
C TYR A 320 -8.87 -10.41 -3.36
N ASN A 321 -10.00 -11.06 -3.54
CA ASN A 321 -10.11 -12.52 -3.64
C ASN A 321 -9.21 -13.10 -4.73
N ALA A 322 -9.20 -12.47 -5.90
CA ALA A 322 -8.48 -13.00 -7.06
C ALA A 322 -6.97 -12.71 -7.03
N PHE A 323 -6.54 -11.57 -6.46
CA PHE A 323 -5.19 -11.04 -6.69
C PHE A 323 -4.43 -10.68 -5.41
N MET A 324 -5.11 -10.38 -4.30
CA MET A 324 -4.45 -10.04 -3.04
C MET A 324 -4.37 -11.24 -2.09
N ALA A 325 -5.44 -12.00 -1.95
CA ALA A 325 -5.48 -13.19 -1.10
C ALA A 325 -4.37 -14.21 -1.43
N PRO A 326 -3.99 -14.46 -2.70
CA PRO A 326 -2.86 -15.34 -3.01
C PRO A 326 -1.50 -14.91 -2.45
N LEU A 327 -1.39 -13.68 -1.97
CA LEU A 327 -0.15 -13.12 -1.41
C LEU A 327 -0.10 -13.21 0.12
N GLU A 328 -1.11 -13.77 0.79
CA GLU A 328 -1.16 -13.86 2.26
C GLU A 328 -0.01 -14.68 2.86
N HIS A 329 0.56 -15.61 2.07
CA HIS A 329 1.76 -16.38 2.43
C HIS A 329 3.08 -15.67 2.10
N VAL A 330 3.01 -14.48 1.49
CA VAL A 330 4.19 -13.71 1.09
C VAL A 330 4.47 -12.63 2.13
N GLY A 331 5.68 -12.58 2.63
CA GLY A 331 6.12 -11.53 3.56
C GLY A 331 6.23 -10.17 2.86
N ILE A 332 5.14 -9.40 2.84
CA ILE A 332 5.04 -8.10 2.17
C ILE A 332 5.65 -7.00 3.05
N ALA A 333 6.54 -6.18 2.48
CA ALA A 333 7.17 -5.06 3.18
C ALA A 333 6.24 -3.86 3.29
N GLY A 334 5.43 -3.61 2.26
CA GLY A 334 4.47 -2.51 2.28
C GLY A 334 3.62 -2.43 1.01
N VAL A 335 2.71 -1.48 1.04
CA VAL A 335 1.80 -1.16 -0.06
C VAL A 335 1.96 0.30 -0.43
N ILE A 336 2.12 0.61 -1.72
CA ILE A 336 1.89 1.95 -2.26
C ILE A 336 0.50 1.95 -2.91
N PHE A 337 -0.36 2.84 -2.44
CA PHE A 337 -1.79 2.81 -2.70
C PHE A 337 -2.27 4.11 -3.32
N TYR A 338 -3.07 4.05 -4.40
CA TYR A 338 -3.64 5.22 -5.02
C TYR A 338 -5.08 4.92 -5.47
N GLN A 339 -6.05 5.33 -4.66
CA GLN A 339 -7.47 5.09 -4.89
C GLN A 339 -8.29 6.16 -4.14
N GLY A 340 -9.50 6.44 -4.57
CA GLY A 340 -10.42 7.37 -3.93
C GLY A 340 -11.45 7.93 -4.91
N GLU A 341 -11.09 8.05 -6.20
CA GLU A 341 -11.92 8.69 -7.22
C GLU A 341 -13.29 8.02 -7.36
N SER A 342 -13.33 6.69 -7.28
CA SER A 342 -14.58 5.92 -7.39
C SER A 342 -15.47 6.01 -6.13
N ASP A 343 -14.95 6.61 -5.06
CA ASP A 343 -15.61 6.71 -3.75
C ASP A 343 -15.77 8.16 -3.26
N CYS A 344 -15.45 9.16 -4.10
CA CYS A 344 -15.48 10.58 -3.73
C CYS A 344 -16.81 11.03 -3.12
N MET A 345 -17.94 10.51 -3.61
CA MET A 345 -19.28 10.86 -3.09
C MET A 345 -19.51 10.35 -1.66
N GLU A 346 -18.78 9.35 -1.22
CA GLU A 346 -18.84 8.74 0.10
C GLU A 346 -17.62 9.09 0.96
N SER A 347 -16.95 10.22 0.68
CA SER A 347 -15.75 10.68 1.39
C SER A 347 -15.89 10.70 2.92
N LYS A 348 -17.10 10.99 3.44
CA LYS A 348 -17.40 10.99 4.89
C LYS A 348 -17.20 9.63 5.57
N ASP A 349 -17.42 8.55 4.83
CA ASP A 349 -17.30 7.17 5.31
C ASP A 349 -15.97 6.52 4.92
N TYR A 350 -15.17 7.21 4.09
CA TYR A 350 -13.97 6.64 3.48
C TYR A 350 -12.84 6.40 4.49
N CYS A 351 -12.63 7.32 5.44
CA CYS A 351 -11.62 7.18 6.48
C CYS A 351 -11.80 5.87 7.27
N ASP A 352 -13.00 5.58 7.74
CA ASP A 352 -13.29 4.36 8.52
C ASP A 352 -13.11 3.09 7.67
N ALA A 353 -13.55 3.12 6.41
CA ALA A 353 -13.37 1.99 5.50
C ALA A 353 -11.88 1.72 5.20
N LEU A 354 -11.10 2.78 4.95
CA LEU A 354 -9.66 2.67 4.66
C LEU A 354 -8.90 2.15 5.88
N LYS A 355 -9.21 2.63 7.09
CA LYS A 355 -8.66 2.10 8.34
C LYS A 355 -8.93 0.61 8.49
N ALA A 356 -10.17 0.19 8.31
CA ALA A 356 -10.55 -1.22 8.42
C ALA A 356 -9.79 -2.10 7.41
N MET A 357 -9.57 -1.62 6.18
CA MET A 357 -8.78 -2.32 5.17
C MET A 357 -7.29 -2.40 5.56
N VAL A 358 -6.69 -1.31 6.02
CA VAL A 358 -5.27 -1.29 6.41
C VAL A 358 -5.00 -2.22 7.60
N GLU A 359 -5.88 -2.21 8.61
CA GLU A 359 -5.79 -3.13 9.75
C GLU A 359 -5.89 -4.59 9.32
N ASP A 360 -6.83 -4.93 8.43
CA ASP A 360 -6.99 -6.28 7.92
C ASP A 360 -5.79 -6.72 7.07
N TYR A 361 -5.24 -5.84 6.24
CA TYR A 361 -4.02 -6.11 5.49
C TYR A 361 -2.83 -6.43 6.41
N ARG A 362 -2.73 -5.79 7.56
CA ARG A 362 -1.69 -6.10 8.55
C ARG A 362 -1.85 -7.44 9.21
N VAL A 363 -3.09 -7.85 9.45
CA VAL A 363 -3.35 -9.22 9.96
C VAL A 363 -2.90 -10.27 8.95
N ARG A 364 -3.01 -10.00 7.65
CA ARG A 364 -2.78 -10.97 6.58
C ARG A 364 -1.38 -10.97 6.01
N PHE A 365 -0.80 -9.79 5.85
CA PHE A 365 0.51 -9.62 5.20
C PHE A 365 1.65 -9.33 6.17
N GLY A 366 1.35 -9.07 7.43
CA GLY A 366 2.31 -8.79 8.49
C GLY A 366 1.98 -7.51 9.25
N SER A 367 2.08 -7.57 10.58
CA SER A 367 1.71 -6.47 11.50
C SER A 367 2.53 -5.20 11.28
N ASP A 368 3.68 -5.31 10.64
CA ASP A 368 4.61 -4.23 10.30
C ASP A 368 4.49 -3.74 8.85
N LEU A 369 3.39 -4.05 8.17
CA LEU A 369 3.11 -3.60 6.81
C LEU A 369 3.08 -2.06 6.74
N LEU A 370 4.03 -1.45 5.99
CA LEU A 370 4.01 -0.03 5.72
C LEU A 370 2.96 0.29 4.65
N PHE A 371 2.07 1.24 4.92
CA PHE A 371 1.02 1.64 3.99
C PHE A 371 1.22 3.10 3.57
N LEU A 372 1.60 3.30 2.30
CA LEU A 372 1.88 4.60 1.70
C LEU A 372 0.70 4.98 0.81
N ASN A 373 -0.14 5.90 1.28
CA ASN A 373 -1.31 6.35 0.54
C ASN A 373 -0.99 7.60 -0.28
N VAL A 374 -1.15 7.52 -1.60
CA VAL A 374 -1.12 8.67 -2.49
C VAL A 374 -2.47 9.37 -2.41
N GLN A 375 -2.48 10.57 -1.83
CA GLN A 375 -3.69 11.40 -1.72
C GLN A 375 -4.15 11.87 -3.10
N LEU A 376 -5.47 11.98 -3.31
CA LEU A 376 -6.03 12.38 -4.60
C LEU A 376 -5.47 13.72 -5.09
N THR A 377 -5.19 13.78 -6.38
CA THR A 377 -4.50 14.89 -7.04
C THR A 377 -5.41 16.03 -7.48
N SER A 378 -4.83 17.03 -8.15
CA SER A 378 -5.57 18.03 -8.92
C SER A 378 -6.01 17.44 -10.25
N TYR A 379 -7.26 17.67 -10.62
CA TYR A 379 -7.88 17.15 -11.84
C TYR A 379 -8.29 18.27 -12.80
N GLY A 380 -8.24 18.01 -14.12
CA GLY A 380 -8.67 18.91 -15.17
C GLY A 380 -10.11 18.71 -15.57
N TYR A 381 -10.86 19.79 -15.66
CA TYR A 381 -12.30 19.78 -16.00
C TYR A 381 -12.61 19.57 -17.49
N GLU A 382 -11.68 19.94 -18.39
CA GLU A 382 -12.01 20.20 -19.79
C GLU A 382 -11.54 19.17 -20.81
N SER A 383 -10.78 18.18 -20.40
CA SER A 383 -10.27 17.19 -21.37
C SER A 383 -11.18 15.97 -21.50
N GLY A 384 -12.19 16.15 -22.33
CA GLY A 384 -12.75 15.10 -23.14
C GLY A 384 -13.36 13.87 -22.48
N GLY A 385 -14.62 13.94 -22.10
CA GLY A 385 -15.55 12.83 -22.26
C GLY A 385 -15.95 12.04 -21.06
N VAL A 386 -15.50 12.34 -19.86
CA VAL A 386 -16.14 11.86 -18.64
C VAL A 386 -16.68 13.08 -17.90
N ASN A 387 -17.89 13.47 -18.27
CA ASN A 387 -18.67 14.38 -17.45
C ASN A 387 -19.10 13.59 -16.20
N LEU A 388 -18.24 13.61 -15.19
CA LEU A 388 -18.56 13.12 -13.85
C LEU A 388 -19.30 14.27 -13.13
N ASP A 389 -20.42 14.71 -13.69
CA ASP A 389 -21.25 15.79 -13.12
C ASP A 389 -21.42 15.58 -11.63
N GLY A 390 -20.79 16.47 -10.85
CA GLY A 390 -20.87 16.47 -9.40
C GLY A 390 -19.81 15.68 -8.64
N VAL A 391 -19.21 14.62 -9.18
CA VAL A 391 -18.22 13.78 -8.45
C VAL A 391 -16.96 14.54 -8.11
N TRP A 392 -16.46 15.37 -9.02
CA TRP A 392 -15.24 16.17 -8.81
C TRP A 392 -15.35 17.16 -7.64
N ASN A 393 -16.55 17.60 -7.30
CA ASN A 393 -16.76 18.52 -6.18
C ASN A 393 -16.41 17.88 -4.82
N TYR A 394 -16.34 16.55 -4.76
CA TYR A 394 -16.02 15.79 -3.55
C TYR A 394 -14.54 15.36 -3.46
N VAL A 395 -13.72 15.68 -4.45
CA VAL A 395 -12.27 15.34 -4.43
C VAL A 395 -11.54 16.01 -3.28
N PRO A 396 -11.76 17.30 -2.94
CA PRO A 396 -11.15 17.89 -1.75
C PRO A 396 -11.54 17.15 -0.46
N ASP A 397 -12.82 16.80 -0.31
CA ASP A 397 -13.29 16.06 0.87
C ASP A 397 -12.68 14.66 0.96
N MET A 398 -12.46 14.00 -0.18
CA MET A 398 -11.74 12.72 -0.22
C MET A 398 -10.29 12.87 0.23
N ARG A 399 -9.57 13.92 -0.21
CA ARG A 399 -8.21 14.21 0.28
C ARG A 399 -8.19 14.37 1.80
N PHE A 400 -9.19 15.03 2.36
CA PHE A 400 -9.31 15.21 3.81
C PHE A 400 -9.51 13.87 4.52
N ALA A 401 -10.38 13.00 4.00
CA ALA A 401 -10.61 11.67 4.55
C ALA A 401 -9.35 10.79 4.50
N GLU A 402 -8.56 10.88 3.43
CA GLU A 402 -7.28 10.18 3.30
C GLU A 402 -6.23 10.68 4.31
N ALA A 403 -6.18 11.99 4.57
CA ALA A 403 -5.29 12.57 5.57
C ALA A 403 -5.73 12.26 7.00
N GLU A 404 -7.04 12.20 7.26
CA GLU A 404 -7.62 11.93 8.59
C GLU A 404 -7.14 10.58 9.15
N VAL A 405 -6.94 9.56 8.30
CA VAL A 405 -6.39 8.25 8.73
C VAL A 405 -5.03 8.40 9.44
N LYS A 406 -4.20 9.37 9.00
CA LYS A 406 -2.91 9.68 9.64
C LYS A 406 -3.08 10.60 10.84
N ILE A 407 -3.90 11.64 10.71
CA ILE A 407 -4.06 12.72 11.70
C ILE A 407 -4.66 12.18 13.02
N ASP A 408 -5.59 11.23 12.94
CA ASP A 408 -6.19 10.65 14.15
C ASP A 408 -5.23 9.74 14.94
N GLY A 409 -4.11 9.35 14.33
CA GLY A 409 -3.04 8.58 14.95
C GLY A 409 -3.41 7.14 15.32
N SER A 410 -4.59 6.66 14.94
CA SER A 410 -5.04 5.29 15.27
C SER A 410 -4.30 4.22 14.48
N ILE A 411 -3.85 4.53 13.25
CA ILE A 411 -3.17 3.61 12.34
C ILE A 411 -1.68 3.94 12.25
N ARG A 412 -0.86 3.21 12.97
CA ARG A 412 0.61 3.36 12.92
C ARG A 412 1.16 2.86 11.59
N GLY A 413 2.19 3.52 11.00
CA GLY A 413 2.81 3.10 9.73
C GLY A 413 1.88 3.28 8.53
N TYR A 414 0.92 4.17 8.61
CA TYR A 414 0.20 4.75 7.49
C TYR A 414 0.77 6.14 7.23
N GLU A 415 1.19 6.39 6.00
CA GLU A 415 1.76 7.67 5.59
C GLU A 415 1.06 8.22 4.36
N VAL A 416 0.99 9.54 4.26
CA VAL A 416 0.30 10.25 3.17
C VAL A 416 1.32 10.86 2.23
N ILE A 417 1.16 10.58 0.94
CA ILE A 417 1.93 11.19 -0.16
C ILE A 417 1.01 12.19 -0.85
N PRO A 418 1.12 13.50 -0.61
CA PRO A 418 0.32 14.48 -1.33
C PRO A 418 0.68 14.50 -2.81
N SER A 419 -0.30 14.75 -3.66
CA SER A 419 -0.13 14.76 -5.11
C SER A 419 -0.74 15.99 -5.80
N ILE A 420 -1.24 16.97 -5.02
CA ILE A 420 -1.95 18.14 -5.57
C ILE A 420 -1.10 18.98 -6.52
N ASP A 421 0.21 19.06 -6.30
CA ASP A 421 1.19 19.82 -7.07
C ASP A 421 1.71 19.10 -8.32
N VAL A 422 1.49 17.79 -8.39
CA VAL A 422 1.89 16.92 -9.53
C VAL A 422 0.67 16.32 -10.25
N GLY A 423 -0.47 16.99 -10.13
CA GLY A 423 -1.69 16.66 -10.81
C GLY A 423 -1.76 17.17 -12.25
N TRP A 424 -2.98 17.30 -12.73
CA TRP A 424 -3.27 17.84 -14.07
C TRP A 424 -2.69 19.24 -14.25
N LYS A 425 -2.11 19.48 -15.42
CA LYS A 425 -1.60 20.78 -15.87
C LYS A 425 -2.36 21.21 -17.11
N GLU A 426 -2.49 22.54 -17.30
CA GLU A 426 -3.11 23.09 -18.51
C GLU A 426 -2.40 22.58 -19.75
N GLY A 427 -3.17 22.01 -20.68
CA GLY A 427 -2.67 21.38 -21.90
C GLY A 427 -2.50 19.87 -21.83
N ASP A 428 -2.60 19.26 -20.64
CA ASP A 428 -2.58 17.79 -20.53
C ASP A 428 -3.81 17.16 -21.23
N ALA A 429 -3.59 16.09 -21.98
CA ALA A 429 -4.62 15.45 -22.78
C ALA A 429 -5.68 14.71 -21.96
N ASP A 430 -5.37 14.33 -20.73
CA ASP A 430 -6.25 13.57 -19.83
C ASP A 430 -6.36 14.26 -18.46
N GLY A 431 -7.54 14.79 -18.19
CA GLY A 431 -7.80 15.50 -16.93
C GLY A 431 -7.97 14.60 -15.71
N ALA A 432 -8.22 13.30 -15.91
CA ALA A 432 -8.50 12.34 -14.84
C ALA A 432 -7.28 11.48 -14.48
N HIS A 433 -6.32 11.34 -15.39
CA HIS A 433 -5.16 10.49 -15.22
C HIS A 433 -3.86 11.26 -15.45
N PRO A 434 -3.47 12.15 -14.51
CA PRO A 434 -2.19 12.83 -14.60
C PRO A 434 -1.06 11.78 -14.68
N TYR A 435 -0.20 11.92 -15.68
CA TYR A 435 0.87 10.95 -15.92
C TYR A 435 2.18 11.26 -15.20
N TYR A 436 2.20 12.28 -14.34
CA TYR A 436 3.36 12.66 -13.51
C TYR A 436 3.51 11.72 -12.30
N LYS A 437 3.89 10.45 -12.58
CA LYS A 437 4.01 9.40 -11.55
C LYS A 437 5.43 9.24 -10.99
N LEU A 438 6.44 9.85 -11.65
CA LEU A 438 7.83 9.79 -11.21
C LEU A 438 7.99 10.39 -9.81
N GLU A 439 7.51 11.61 -9.64
CA GLU A 439 7.61 12.36 -8.39
C GLU A 439 6.89 11.61 -7.25
N LEU A 440 5.74 11.02 -7.53
CA LEU A 440 4.98 10.26 -6.53
C LEU A 440 5.72 8.98 -6.11
N GLY A 441 6.31 8.27 -7.08
CA GLY A 441 7.15 7.10 -6.80
C GLY A 441 8.36 7.47 -5.95
N GLN A 442 9.05 8.56 -6.27
CA GLN A 442 10.20 9.07 -5.54
C GLN A 442 9.84 9.47 -4.10
N ARG A 443 8.74 10.22 -3.91
CA ARG A 443 8.22 10.61 -2.59
C ARG A 443 7.99 9.38 -1.71
N GLY A 444 7.26 8.40 -2.23
CA GLY A 444 6.98 7.17 -1.49
C GLY A 444 8.25 6.37 -1.16
N ALA A 445 9.20 6.29 -2.10
CA ALA A 445 10.45 5.57 -1.89
C ALA A 445 11.35 6.24 -0.84
N GLN A 446 11.44 7.57 -0.82
CA GLN A 446 12.19 8.32 0.19
C GLN A 446 11.61 8.10 1.59
N MET A 447 10.29 8.16 1.73
CA MET A 447 9.61 7.83 3.00
C MET A 447 9.86 6.38 3.42
N ALA A 448 9.72 5.41 2.50
CA ALA A 448 10.00 4.00 2.77
C ALA A 448 11.46 3.77 3.18
N ALA A 449 12.42 4.44 2.53
CA ALA A 449 13.83 4.34 2.85
C ALA A 449 14.13 4.91 4.24
N ALA A 450 13.53 6.03 4.60
CA ALA A 450 13.67 6.63 5.93
C ALA A 450 13.10 5.71 7.01
N ILE A 451 11.90 5.15 6.79
CA ILE A 451 11.19 4.32 7.75
C ILE A 451 11.82 2.93 7.88
N LEU A 452 12.05 2.24 6.77
CA LEU A 452 12.44 0.82 6.79
C LEU A 452 13.95 0.61 6.78
N TYR A 453 14.72 1.52 6.16
CA TYR A 453 16.17 1.34 6.00
C TYR A 453 16.97 2.30 6.88
N GLY A 454 16.35 3.35 7.45
CA GLY A 454 17.05 4.40 8.18
C GLY A 454 17.95 5.24 7.27
N ILE A 455 17.61 5.33 5.99
CA ILE A 455 18.30 6.16 5.00
C ILE A 455 17.56 7.48 4.90
N GLY A 456 18.21 8.57 5.32
CA GLY A 456 17.53 9.84 5.55
C GLY A 456 16.72 9.84 6.85
N ASN A 457 15.74 10.72 6.92
CA ASN A 457 14.83 10.84 8.06
C ASN A 457 13.45 11.33 7.58
N MET A 458 12.41 11.15 8.40
CA MET A 458 11.05 11.54 8.01
C MET A 458 10.81 13.05 8.08
N GLU A 459 11.63 13.82 8.82
CA GLU A 459 11.55 15.29 8.78
C GLU A 459 11.82 15.84 7.37
N ASP A 460 12.72 15.21 6.63
CA ASP A 460 13.09 15.62 5.28
C ASP A 460 12.32 14.88 4.19
N ALA A 461 12.00 13.60 4.41
CA ALA A 461 11.32 12.75 3.43
C ALA A 461 9.79 12.85 3.51
N GLY A 462 9.25 13.20 4.68
CA GLY A 462 7.81 13.35 4.91
C GLY A 462 7.25 14.67 4.39
N PHE A 463 5.95 14.80 4.50
CA PHE A 463 5.20 15.97 4.05
C PHE A 463 4.51 16.61 5.24
N PRO A 464 4.59 17.95 5.45
CA PRO A 464 3.96 18.59 6.59
C PRO A 464 2.50 18.19 6.73
N ILE A 465 2.18 17.55 7.84
CA ILE A 465 0.84 17.06 8.16
C ILE A 465 0.50 17.45 9.60
N PRO A 466 -0.74 17.83 9.93
CA PRO A 466 -1.09 18.16 11.31
C PRO A 466 -0.82 16.98 12.27
N ALA A 467 0.07 17.19 13.21
CA ALA A 467 0.28 16.32 14.36
C ALA A 467 -0.73 16.61 15.46
N ARG A 468 -1.10 17.90 15.59
CA ARG A 468 -2.05 18.34 16.59
C ARG A 468 -2.73 19.62 16.13
N VAL A 469 -4.04 19.71 16.36
CA VAL A 469 -4.82 20.94 16.20
C VAL A 469 -5.36 21.32 17.57
N LEU A 470 -5.00 22.52 18.03
CA LEU A 470 -5.46 23.12 19.28
C LEU A 470 -6.34 24.31 18.94
N HIS A 471 -7.42 24.51 19.64
CA HIS A 471 -8.26 25.69 19.48
C HIS A 471 -8.75 26.22 20.83
N ASN A 472 -8.93 27.51 20.90
CA ASN A 472 -9.62 28.21 21.96
C ASN A 472 -10.62 29.19 21.34
N ASN A 473 -11.23 30.07 22.16
CA ASN A 473 -12.26 30.99 21.66
C ASN A 473 -11.75 31.99 20.62
N ASP A 474 -10.44 32.26 20.54
CA ASP A 474 -9.86 33.36 19.78
C ASP A 474 -8.90 32.93 18.68
N GLU A 475 -8.33 31.73 18.79
CA GLU A 475 -7.33 31.24 17.85
C GLU A 475 -7.33 29.73 17.67
N ILE A 476 -6.80 29.29 16.53
CA ILE A 476 -6.49 27.90 16.21
C ILE A 476 -4.99 27.78 16.00
N ILE A 477 -4.37 26.76 16.62
CA ILE A 477 -2.97 26.43 16.46
C ILE A 477 -2.86 25.04 15.84
N VAL A 478 -2.17 24.94 14.72
CA VAL A 478 -1.85 23.67 14.05
C VAL A 478 -0.37 23.40 14.19
N LEU A 479 -0.01 22.34 14.89
CA LEU A 479 1.36 21.84 14.99
C LEU A 479 1.56 20.78 13.91
N TYR A 480 2.67 20.87 13.19
CA TYR A 480 2.98 19.98 12.07
C TYR A 480 4.14 19.03 12.38
N ASP A 481 3.98 17.76 12.01
CA ASP A 481 5.07 16.82 11.80
C ASP A 481 5.68 17.05 10.41
N TYR A 482 6.91 16.60 10.21
CA TYR A 482 7.64 16.62 8.94
C TYR A 482 7.85 18.02 8.37
N ALA A 483 8.12 18.98 9.24
CA ALA A 483 8.35 20.37 8.84
C ALA A 483 9.75 20.64 8.26
N GLY A 484 10.70 19.72 8.37
CA GLY A 484 12.01 19.74 7.72
C GLY A 484 12.78 21.07 7.86
N GLY A 485 13.09 21.47 9.11
CA GLY A 485 13.73 22.76 9.38
C GLY A 485 12.79 23.97 9.53
N GLY A 486 11.50 23.70 9.70
CA GLY A 486 10.43 24.67 9.88
C GLY A 486 9.57 24.86 8.63
N LEU A 487 8.36 25.37 8.84
CA LEU A 487 7.44 25.66 7.75
C LEU A 487 7.84 26.94 7.01
N LYS A 488 7.52 27.01 5.73
CA LYS A 488 7.66 28.19 4.89
C LYS A 488 6.60 28.18 3.77
N THR A 489 6.59 29.22 2.95
CA THR A 489 5.79 29.24 1.72
C THR A 489 6.67 28.98 0.49
N LEU A 490 6.15 28.27 -0.50
CA LEU A 490 6.86 27.93 -1.74
C LEU A 490 7.35 29.16 -2.52
N ASN A 491 6.60 30.26 -2.47
CA ASN A 491 6.83 31.47 -3.24
C ASN A 491 7.31 32.65 -2.38
N GLY A 492 7.51 32.51 -1.07
CA GLY A 492 7.91 33.58 -0.16
C GLY A 492 6.81 34.63 0.12
N ALA A 493 5.58 34.43 -0.38
CA ALA A 493 4.44 35.26 -0.09
C ALA A 493 3.76 34.86 1.24
N ASP A 494 2.71 35.60 1.62
CA ASP A 494 1.86 35.24 2.75
C ASP A 494 1.27 33.82 2.57
N VAL A 495 0.98 33.16 3.68
CA VAL A 495 0.37 31.82 3.66
C VAL A 495 -1.01 31.86 3.04
N GLN A 496 -1.24 30.98 2.07
CA GLN A 496 -2.49 30.83 1.35
C GLN A 496 -3.10 29.44 1.57
N GLY A 497 -4.42 29.32 1.42
CA GLY A 497 -5.13 28.04 1.38
C GLY A 497 -5.77 27.61 2.69
N PHE A 498 -5.66 28.40 3.77
CA PHE A 498 -6.38 28.13 5.00
C PHE A 498 -7.79 28.72 4.97
N GLU A 499 -8.73 27.96 5.52
CA GLU A 499 -10.11 28.38 5.75
C GLU A 499 -10.54 27.96 7.15
N VAL A 500 -11.43 28.74 7.76
CA VAL A 500 -12.08 28.44 9.03
C VAL A 500 -13.58 28.30 8.84
N LYS A 501 -14.21 27.43 9.61
CA LYS A 501 -15.66 27.27 9.63
C LYS A 501 -16.25 28.19 10.67
N LEU A 502 -17.11 29.12 10.25
CA LEU A 502 -17.82 30.06 11.11
C LEU A 502 -19.30 30.05 10.76
N ASN A 503 -20.16 29.88 11.77
CA ASN A 503 -21.62 29.77 11.58
C ASN A 503 -22.01 28.77 10.48
N GLY A 504 -21.36 27.58 10.47
CA GLY A 504 -21.60 26.50 9.52
C GLY A 504 -20.99 26.71 8.12
N ALA A 505 -20.31 27.83 7.84
CA ALA A 505 -19.75 28.16 6.52
C ALA A 505 -18.22 28.29 6.55
N TRP A 506 -17.54 27.72 5.55
CA TRP A 506 -16.10 27.87 5.36
C TRP A 506 -15.76 29.23 4.76
N GLN A 507 -14.75 29.91 5.32
CA GLN A 507 -14.30 31.25 4.92
C GLN A 507 -12.77 31.30 4.91
N PRO A 508 -12.13 32.00 3.94
CA PRO A 508 -10.68 32.19 3.92
C PRO A 508 -10.17 32.80 5.22
N ALA A 509 -9.02 32.32 5.69
CA ALA A 509 -8.41 32.75 6.92
C ALA A 509 -6.92 33.11 6.73
N GLN A 510 -6.47 34.14 7.42
CA GLN A 510 -5.06 34.51 7.49
C GLN A 510 -4.34 33.59 8.45
N ALA A 511 -3.21 33.06 8.01
CA ALA A 511 -2.39 32.13 8.81
C ALA A 511 -0.97 32.68 8.97
N VAL A 512 -0.38 32.46 10.14
CA VAL A 512 0.98 32.93 10.48
C VAL A 512 1.86 31.72 10.82
N ILE A 513 3.04 31.65 10.19
CA ILE A 513 4.05 30.61 10.45
C ILE A 513 4.92 31.02 11.64
N ASP A 514 5.17 30.06 12.56
CA ASP A 514 6.16 30.16 13.62
C ASP A 514 6.81 28.77 13.83
N GLY A 515 7.99 28.56 13.22
CA GLY A 515 8.68 27.27 13.24
C GLY A 515 7.89 26.18 12.53
N ASN A 516 7.46 25.16 13.26
CA ASN A 516 6.60 24.08 12.78
C ASN A 516 5.11 24.27 13.11
N LYS A 517 4.73 25.51 13.42
CA LYS A 517 3.39 25.86 13.89
C LYS A 517 2.74 26.87 12.94
N ILE A 518 1.46 26.68 12.71
CA ILE A 518 0.55 27.66 12.09
C ILE A 518 -0.40 28.18 13.16
N THR A 519 -0.57 29.50 13.21
CA THR A 519 -1.59 30.16 14.04
C THR A 519 -2.58 30.89 13.15
N VAL A 520 -3.89 30.69 13.40
CA VAL A 520 -5.00 31.37 12.73
C VAL A 520 -5.86 32.04 13.80
N ALA A 521 -5.98 33.36 13.72
CA ALA A 521 -6.90 34.12 14.58
C ALA A 521 -8.34 33.92 14.06
N ALA A 522 -9.20 33.27 14.86
CA ALA A 522 -10.58 32.96 14.46
C ALA A 522 -11.47 32.77 15.70
N SER A 523 -12.20 33.82 16.07
CA SER A 523 -13.12 33.76 17.21
C SER A 523 -14.36 32.93 16.86
N GLY A 524 -14.67 31.93 17.72
CA GLY A 524 -15.84 31.08 17.56
C GLY A 524 -15.78 30.11 16.38
N ALA A 525 -14.57 29.72 15.96
CA ALA A 525 -14.38 28.77 14.87
C ALA A 525 -14.88 27.35 15.23
N GLU A 526 -15.58 26.75 14.30
CA GLU A 526 -16.13 25.37 14.35
C GLU A 526 -15.23 24.37 13.64
N GLY A 527 -14.16 24.81 12.98
CA GLY A 527 -13.20 23.96 12.26
C GLY A 527 -12.16 24.76 11.49
N ILE A 528 -11.15 24.02 11.00
CA ILE A 528 -10.08 24.52 10.13
C ILE A 528 -9.82 23.54 9.01
N ARG A 529 -9.51 24.03 7.80
CA ARG A 529 -9.04 23.20 6.69
C ARG A 529 -7.98 23.92 5.87
N TYR A 530 -7.20 23.13 5.12
CA TYR A 530 -6.14 23.61 4.25
C TYR A 530 -6.22 22.95 2.88
N ALA A 531 -5.99 23.74 1.80
CA ALA A 531 -5.93 23.30 0.41
C ALA A 531 -7.21 22.59 -0.09
N SER A 532 -8.36 23.23 0.15
CA SER A 532 -9.70 22.72 -0.21
C SER A 532 -10.04 22.82 -1.70
N SER A 533 -9.20 23.45 -2.52
CA SER A 533 -9.44 23.61 -3.95
C SER A 533 -9.32 22.31 -4.72
N LEU A 534 -10.19 22.11 -5.71
CA LEU A 534 -10.06 21.03 -6.68
C LEU A 534 -8.76 21.15 -7.49
N ARG A 535 -8.43 22.36 -7.93
CA ARG A 535 -7.21 22.72 -8.65
C ARG A 535 -6.20 23.32 -7.68
N TYR A 536 -4.94 23.05 -7.92
CA TYR A 536 -3.84 23.56 -7.11
C TYR A 536 -3.06 24.63 -7.87
N THR A 537 -2.87 25.79 -7.22
CA THR A 537 -1.84 26.75 -7.57
C THR A 537 -1.09 27.14 -6.30
N SER A 538 0.23 27.23 -6.39
CA SER A 538 1.08 27.57 -5.24
C SER A 538 1.01 29.06 -4.84
N THR A 539 0.23 29.86 -5.56
CA THR A 539 0.15 31.30 -5.33
C THR A 539 -1.17 31.73 -4.70
N ASP A 540 -2.27 31.10 -5.08
CA ASP A 540 -3.62 31.54 -4.77
C ASP A 540 -4.52 30.47 -4.14
N THR A 541 -4.10 29.22 -4.13
CA THR A 541 -4.89 28.14 -3.50
C THR A 541 -4.23 27.50 -2.30
N ALA A 542 -2.91 27.25 -2.32
CA ALA A 542 -2.15 26.68 -1.21
C ALA A 542 -0.65 26.79 -1.50
N ASN A 543 0.14 27.25 -0.55
CA ASN A 543 1.58 27.45 -0.75
C ASN A 543 2.45 27.01 0.44
N LEU A 544 1.86 26.37 1.46
CA LEU A 544 2.60 25.91 2.63
C LEU A 544 3.47 24.72 2.29
N CYS A 545 4.71 24.73 2.75
CA CYS A 545 5.66 23.64 2.60
C CYS A 545 6.62 23.53 3.80
N SER A 546 7.37 22.42 3.87
CA SER A 546 8.48 22.26 4.81
C SER A 546 9.67 23.15 4.45
N GLY A 547 10.62 23.29 5.34
CA GLY A 547 11.90 23.92 5.07
C GLY A 547 12.67 23.28 3.92
N THR A 548 12.51 21.99 3.68
CA THR A 548 13.06 21.23 2.52
C THR A 548 12.28 21.46 1.23
N GLY A 549 11.07 22.04 1.29
CA GLY A 549 10.25 22.34 0.12
C GLY A 549 9.15 21.32 -0.18
N ASN A 550 8.95 20.31 0.67
CA ASN A 550 7.84 19.38 0.54
C ASN A 550 6.52 20.07 0.86
N ILE A 551 5.53 19.98 -0.05
CA ILE A 551 4.23 20.63 0.12
C ILE A 551 3.48 20.07 1.33
N ALA A 552 2.69 20.90 2.00
CA ALA A 552 1.85 20.43 3.09
C ALA A 552 0.65 19.62 2.59
N VAL A 553 0.31 18.60 3.36
CA VAL A 553 -0.83 17.71 3.09
C VAL A 553 -2.15 18.47 3.25
N PRO A 554 -3.06 18.45 2.26
CA PRO A 554 -4.45 18.91 2.43
C PRO A 554 -5.16 18.19 3.57
N PHE A 555 -5.85 18.94 4.43
CA PHE A 555 -6.57 18.39 5.57
C PHE A 555 -7.80 19.22 5.96
N SER A 556 -8.69 18.63 6.75
CA SER A 556 -9.81 19.30 7.41
C SER A 556 -10.01 18.71 8.81
N VAL A 557 -10.25 19.59 9.80
CA VAL A 557 -10.60 19.21 11.17
C VAL A 557 -11.77 20.07 11.63
N GLU A 558 -12.85 19.44 12.05
CA GLU A 558 -14.00 20.12 12.67
C GLU A 558 -13.93 19.98 14.19
N PHE A 559 -14.32 21.03 14.91
CA PHE A 559 -14.32 21.07 16.37
C PHE A 559 -15.72 20.70 16.88
N ASN A 560 -15.79 19.81 17.85
CA ASN A 560 -17.01 19.36 18.51
C ASN A 560 -17.40 20.27 19.69
#